data_b7b0332c248c7bde39b64e65c5cfc0fe
#
_entry.id   b7b0332c248c7bde39b64e65c5cfc0fe
#
_cell.length_a   1.000
_cell.length_b   1.000
_cell.length_c   1.000
_cell.angle_alpha   90.00
_cell.angle_beta   90.00
_cell.angle_gamma   90.00
#
_symmetry.space_group_name_H-M   'P 1'
#
loop_
_entity.id
_entity.type
_entity.pdbx_description
1 polymer ?
#
loop_
_entity_poly.entity_id
_entity_poly.type
_entity_poly.pdbx_seq_one_letter_code
_entity_poly.pdbx_strand_id
1 'polypeptide(L)'
;MSSTTQTLDECAFDRSAHRRAACGDVEGMRRALERSKGGAEDAVRERDARGYGVMHHAARSGSVECVETCLALGAEADARTRAGDATPLHKACAGGHAGVVRVLLGAGASARAVDADGETPLHKACASGDAACARAVGAADATAANARDRRGKTPMEVATTEETRAIAAALFVPEAGVGED
;
A
#
# COMPACT_ATOMS: atom_id res chain seq x y z
N MET A 1 8.07 20.22 33.10
CA MET A 1 8.61 20.91 31.91
C MET A 1 8.66 19.97 30.69
N SER A 2 7.58 19.21 30.42
CA SER A 2 7.55 18.22 29.33
C SER A 2 6.46 18.44 28.28
N SER A 3 5.71 19.54 28.37
CA SER A 3 4.56 19.77 27.49
C SER A 3 4.87 20.54 26.19
N THR A 4 6.01 21.23 26.11
CA THR A 4 6.27 22.15 25.00
C THR A 4 6.90 21.47 23.78
N THR A 5 7.63 20.38 23.98
CA THR A 5 8.32 19.67 22.89
C THR A 5 7.33 18.78 22.13
N GLN A 6 6.37 18.18 22.83
CA GLN A 6 5.34 17.33 22.25
C GLN A 6 4.38 18.10 21.33
N THR A 7 4.04 19.34 21.73
CA THR A 7 3.15 20.21 20.95
C THR A 7 3.79 20.74 19.66
N LEU A 8 5.12 20.93 19.63
CA LEU A 8 5.83 21.39 18.43
C LEU A 8 5.94 20.28 17.38
N ASP A 9 6.18 19.03 17.79
CA ASP A 9 6.19 17.87 16.90
C ASP A 9 4.78 17.53 16.39
N GLU A 10 3.76 17.63 17.23
CA GLU A 10 2.36 17.47 16.81
C GLU A 10 1.93 18.57 15.83
N CYS A 11 2.30 19.83 16.08
CA CYS A 11 2.02 20.93 15.16
C CYS A 11 2.83 20.84 13.85
N ALA A 12 4.04 20.28 13.87
CA ALA A 12 4.83 20.04 12.68
C ALA A 12 4.24 18.89 11.85
N PHE A 13 3.77 17.81 12.52
CA PHE A 13 3.06 16.71 11.89
C PHE A 13 1.71 17.17 11.30
N ASP A 14 0.99 18.07 11.98
CA ASP A 14 -0.29 18.62 11.52
C ASP A 14 -0.18 19.42 10.21
N ARG A 15 1.00 19.98 9.94
CA ARG A 15 1.31 20.71 8.68
C ARG A 15 2.03 19.87 7.67
N SER A 16 2.37 18.62 7.99
CA SER A 16 3.15 17.75 7.12
C SER A 16 2.32 17.24 5.94
N ALA A 17 3.01 17.00 4.83
CA ALA A 17 2.41 16.35 3.67
C ALA A 17 1.82 14.98 4.00
N HIS A 18 2.44 14.25 4.94
CA HIS A 18 1.99 12.93 5.40
C HIS A 18 0.59 12.97 5.99
N ARG A 19 0.30 13.94 6.89
CA ARG A 19 -1.03 14.07 7.47
C ARG A 19 -2.06 14.50 6.43
N ARG A 20 -1.72 15.42 5.56
CA ARG A 20 -2.61 15.86 4.47
C ARG A 20 -2.96 14.70 3.55
N ALA A 21 -1.98 13.90 3.16
CA ALA A 21 -2.19 12.67 2.40
C ALA A 21 -3.08 11.66 3.16
N ALA A 22 -2.89 11.52 4.47
CA ALA A 22 -3.70 10.64 5.31
C ALA A 22 -5.17 11.05 5.42
N CYS A 23 -5.46 12.34 5.25
CA CYS A 23 -6.82 12.89 5.21
C CYS A 23 -7.40 13.02 3.79
N GLY A 24 -6.62 12.68 2.75
CA GLY A 24 -7.02 12.87 1.36
C GLY A 24 -7.04 14.34 0.91
N ASP A 25 -6.41 15.25 1.66
CA ASP A 25 -6.32 16.68 1.34
C ASP A 25 -5.20 16.93 0.31
N VAL A 26 -5.54 16.84 -0.96
CA VAL A 26 -4.61 16.96 -2.09
C VAL A 26 -3.95 18.33 -2.13
N GLU A 27 -4.74 19.41 -2.02
CA GLU A 27 -4.23 20.78 -2.06
C GLU A 27 -3.31 21.09 -0.86
N GLY A 28 -3.73 20.68 0.33
CA GLY A 28 -2.90 20.82 1.54
C GLY A 28 -1.62 20.03 1.43
N MET A 29 -1.67 18.81 0.89
CA MET A 29 -0.50 17.97 0.64
C MET A 29 0.47 18.64 -0.35
N ARG A 30 -0.02 19.10 -1.50
CA ARG A 30 0.78 19.80 -2.51
C ARG A 30 1.47 21.04 -1.93
N ARG A 31 0.74 21.91 -1.24
CA ARG A 31 1.32 23.08 -0.58
C ARG A 31 2.35 22.75 0.49
N ALA A 32 2.16 21.64 1.22
CA ALA A 32 3.13 21.21 2.21
C ALA A 32 4.42 20.70 1.55
N LEU A 33 4.32 19.95 0.44
CA LEU A 33 5.45 19.48 -0.35
C LEU A 33 6.24 20.63 -0.97
N GLU A 34 5.55 21.61 -1.57
CA GLU A 34 6.17 22.81 -2.19
C GLU A 34 6.93 23.69 -1.20
N ARG A 35 6.48 23.74 0.07
CA ARG A 35 7.15 24.52 1.14
C ARG A 35 8.32 23.81 1.78
N SER A 36 8.59 22.57 1.43
CA SER A 36 9.72 21.82 1.97
C SER A 36 11.06 22.42 1.48
N LYS A 37 12.06 22.42 2.35
CA LYS A 37 13.38 22.98 2.06
C LYS A 37 14.12 22.31 0.90
N GLY A 38 13.81 21.03 0.62
CA GLY A 38 14.38 20.25 -0.48
C GLY A 38 13.56 20.27 -1.78
N GLY A 39 12.44 21.01 -1.80
CA GLY A 39 11.49 20.95 -2.90
C GLY A 39 10.50 19.78 -2.79
N ALA A 40 9.50 19.78 -3.67
CA ALA A 40 8.41 18.78 -3.61
C ALA A 40 8.87 17.35 -3.92
N GLU A 41 9.84 17.21 -4.81
CA GLU A 41 10.40 15.90 -5.22
C GLU A 41 11.18 15.21 -4.11
N ASP A 42 11.93 15.96 -3.32
CA ASP A 42 12.64 15.39 -2.15
C ASP A 42 11.67 15.13 -1.01
N ALA A 43 10.76 16.08 -0.75
CA ALA A 43 9.78 15.98 0.32
C ALA A 43 8.82 14.78 0.16
N VAL A 44 8.44 14.41 -1.08
CA VAL A 44 7.57 13.26 -1.34
C VAL A 44 8.24 11.92 -0.98
N ARG A 45 9.58 11.89 -0.97
CA ARG A 45 10.39 10.72 -0.59
C ARG A 45 10.70 10.67 0.90
N GLU A 46 10.49 11.79 1.62
CA GLU A 46 10.68 11.81 3.07
C GLU A 46 9.78 10.81 3.78
N ARG A 47 10.26 10.32 4.91
CA ARG A 47 9.53 9.37 5.75
C ARG A 47 9.21 10.00 7.09
N ASP A 48 8.01 9.71 7.58
CA ASP A 48 7.61 10.11 8.94
C ASP A 48 8.41 9.33 10.02
N ALA A 49 8.20 9.68 11.29
CA ALA A 49 8.84 9.03 12.43
C ALA A 49 8.62 7.51 12.49
N ARG A 50 7.55 7.00 11.86
CA ARG A 50 7.22 5.58 11.77
C ARG A 50 7.79 4.92 10.52
N GLY A 51 8.47 5.67 9.65
CA GLY A 51 9.05 5.20 8.40
C GLY A 51 8.06 5.09 7.24
N TYR A 52 6.88 5.73 7.34
CA TYR A 52 5.92 5.81 6.24
C TYR A 52 6.23 7.02 5.36
N GLY A 53 6.27 6.82 4.04
CA GLY A 53 6.30 7.93 3.08
C GLY A 53 4.89 8.50 2.84
N VAL A 54 4.83 9.68 2.24
CA VAL A 54 3.57 10.36 1.86
C VAL A 54 2.66 9.43 1.04
N MET A 55 3.24 8.68 0.10
CA MET A 55 2.53 7.71 -0.75
C MET A 55 1.81 6.63 0.06
N HIS A 56 2.39 6.13 1.17
CA HIS A 56 1.73 5.13 2.01
C HIS A 56 0.49 5.69 2.70
N HIS A 57 0.55 6.95 3.14
CA HIS A 57 -0.60 7.63 3.74
C HIS A 57 -1.68 7.91 2.70
N ALA A 58 -1.31 8.35 1.49
CA ALA A 58 -2.23 8.55 0.37
C ALA A 58 -2.92 7.22 -0.04
N ALA A 59 -2.16 6.13 -0.12
CA ALA A 59 -2.71 4.82 -0.44
C ALA A 59 -3.68 4.30 0.63
N ARG A 60 -3.37 4.54 1.90
CA ARG A 60 -4.22 4.15 3.03
C ARG A 60 -5.50 4.99 3.13
N SER A 61 -5.47 6.27 2.73
CA SER A 61 -6.66 7.13 2.73
C SER A 61 -7.62 6.84 1.58
N GLY A 62 -7.18 6.13 0.55
CA GLY A 62 -7.98 5.84 -0.63
C GLY A 62 -8.07 7.00 -1.63
N SER A 63 -7.33 8.09 -1.42
CA SER A 63 -7.33 9.23 -2.32
C SER A 63 -6.50 8.95 -3.57
N VAL A 64 -7.18 8.66 -4.67
CA VAL A 64 -6.56 8.47 -6.00
C VAL A 64 -5.72 9.68 -6.38
N GLU A 65 -6.27 10.88 -6.20
CA GLU A 65 -5.65 12.14 -6.57
C GLU A 65 -4.36 12.44 -5.80
N CYS A 66 -4.33 12.10 -4.47
CA CYS A 66 -3.09 12.17 -3.69
C CYS A 66 -2.02 11.21 -4.20
N VAL A 67 -2.41 9.99 -4.57
CA VAL A 67 -1.49 8.97 -5.12
C VAL A 67 -0.93 9.42 -6.46
N GLU A 68 -1.77 9.89 -7.37
CA GLU A 68 -1.34 10.42 -8.68
C GLU A 68 -0.40 11.62 -8.52
N THR A 69 -0.70 12.52 -7.59
CA THR A 69 0.19 13.65 -7.27
C THR A 69 1.55 13.18 -6.75
N CYS A 70 1.58 12.20 -5.86
CA CYS A 70 2.84 11.62 -5.37
C CYS A 70 3.65 10.98 -6.51
N LEU A 71 2.99 10.23 -7.41
CA LEU A 71 3.64 9.60 -8.57
C LEU A 71 4.19 10.65 -9.54
N ALA A 72 3.43 11.71 -9.81
CA ALA A 72 3.87 12.83 -10.66
C ALA A 72 5.10 13.56 -10.10
N LEU A 73 5.27 13.58 -8.77
CA LEU A 73 6.43 14.13 -8.08
C LEU A 73 7.59 13.12 -7.93
N GLY A 74 7.51 11.95 -8.56
CA GLY A 74 8.57 10.95 -8.57
C GLY A 74 8.65 10.10 -7.28
N ALA A 75 7.54 9.93 -6.57
CA ALA A 75 7.47 8.95 -5.49
C ALA A 75 7.60 7.52 -6.03
N GLU A 76 8.32 6.68 -5.31
CA GLU A 76 8.48 5.26 -5.67
C GLU A 76 7.19 4.49 -5.37
N ALA A 77 6.60 3.83 -6.41
CA ALA A 77 5.38 3.04 -6.26
C ALA A 77 5.55 1.85 -5.31
N ASP A 78 6.77 1.29 -5.24
CA ASP A 78 7.13 0.16 -4.38
C ASP A 78 7.94 0.57 -3.13
N ALA A 79 7.88 1.84 -2.72
CA ALA A 79 8.53 2.29 -1.50
C ALA A 79 8.09 1.41 -0.31
N ARG A 80 9.05 0.97 0.52
CA ARG A 80 8.78 0.09 1.67
C ARG A 80 8.75 0.85 2.98
N THR A 81 7.83 0.50 3.88
CA THR A 81 7.83 1.04 5.24
C THR A 81 8.98 0.46 6.05
N ARG A 82 9.55 1.26 6.98
CA ARG A 82 10.71 0.83 7.78
C ARG A 82 10.37 -0.33 8.74
N ALA A 83 9.18 -0.35 9.30
CA ALA A 83 8.81 -1.30 10.38
C ALA A 83 8.16 -2.59 9.88
N GLY A 84 7.69 -2.66 8.63
CA GLY A 84 6.89 -3.81 8.18
C GLY A 84 7.04 -4.10 6.70
N ASP A 85 8.04 -3.52 6.02
CA ASP A 85 8.33 -3.71 4.58
C ASP A 85 7.10 -3.60 3.66
N ALA A 86 6.00 -3.04 4.17
CA ALA A 86 4.76 -2.90 3.41
C ALA A 86 4.89 -1.80 2.35
N THR A 87 4.41 -2.08 1.13
CA THR A 87 4.34 -1.10 0.05
C THR A 87 3.02 -0.31 0.08
N PRO A 88 2.91 0.82 -0.65
CA PRO A 88 1.63 1.52 -0.82
C PRO A 88 0.51 0.59 -1.30
N LEU A 89 0.83 -0.37 -2.18
CA LEU A 89 -0.15 -1.35 -2.68
C LEU A 89 -0.71 -2.24 -1.56
N HIS A 90 0.11 -2.69 -0.59
CA HIS A 90 -0.39 -3.39 0.61
C HIS A 90 -1.36 -2.53 1.41
N LYS A 91 -1.08 -1.23 1.56
CA LYS A 91 -1.94 -0.30 2.31
C LYS A 91 -3.26 -0.06 1.59
N ALA A 92 -3.24 0.09 0.26
CA ALA A 92 -4.44 0.24 -0.55
C ALA A 92 -5.34 -1.01 -0.50
N CYS A 93 -4.75 -2.20 -0.61
CA CYS A 93 -5.47 -3.48 -0.52
C CYS A 93 -6.07 -3.71 0.87
N ALA A 94 -5.33 -3.42 1.94
CA ALA A 94 -5.83 -3.53 3.31
C ALA A 94 -6.98 -2.54 3.61
N GLY A 95 -7.02 -1.40 2.90
CA GLY A 95 -8.09 -0.40 3.01
C GLY A 95 -9.28 -0.63 2.07
N GLY A 96 -9.22 -1.60 1.16
CA GLY A 96 -10.29 -1.83 0.17
C GLY A 96 -10.37 -0.74 -0.93
N HIS A 97 -9.26 -0.08 -1.23
CA HIS A 97 -9.23 1.06 -2.13
C HIS A 97 -8.90 0.67 -3.58
N ALA A 98 -9.82 -0.02 -4.26
CA ALA A 98 -9.62 -0.55 -5.61
C ALA A 98 -9.21 0.51 -6.66
N GLY A 99 -9.64 1.76 -6.51
CA GLY A 99 -9.21 2.87 -7.38
C GLY A 99 -7.70 3.12 -7.27
N VAL A 100 -7.20 3.22 -6.04
CA VAL A 100 -5.77 3.39 -5.74
C VAL A 100 -4.97 2.16 -6.19
N VAL A 101 -5.49 0.94 -5.95
CA VAL A 101 -4.85 -0.32 -6.39
C VAL A 101 -4.59 -0.28 -7.90
N ARG A 102 -5.59 0.11 -8.71
CA ARG A 102 -5.42 0.20 -10.17
C ARG A 102 -4.37 1.22 -10.59
N VAL A 103 -4.34 2.39 -9.94
CA VAL A 103 -3.35 3.43 -10.22
C VAL A 103 -1.94 2.96 -9.89
N LEU A 104 -1.73 2.36 -8.72
CA LEU A 104 -0.43 1.85 -8.32
C LEU A 104 0.08 0.73 -9.23
N LEU A 105 -0.79 -0.23 -9.59
CA LEU A 105 -0.44 -1.30 -10.55
C LEU A 105 -0.11 -0.73 -11.93
N GLY A 106 -0.88 0.28 -12.40
CA GLY A 106 -0.59 0.99 -13.65
C GLY A 106 0.73 1.77 -13.62
N ALA A 107 1.18 2.20 -12.45
CA ALA A 107 2.49 2.82 -12.23
C ALA A 107 3.63 1.81 -12.04
N GLY A 108 3.38 0.51 -12.19
CA GLY A 108 4.38 -0.54 -12.10
C GLY A 108 4.62 -1.09 -10.68
N ALA A 109 3.72 -0.82 -9.72
CA ALA A 109 3.82 -1.43 -8.39
C ALA A 109 3.74 -2.96 -8.48
N SER A 110 4.60 -3.64 -7.73
CA SER A 110 4.71 -5.10 -7.74
C SER A 110 3.54 -5.76 -7.00
N ALA A 111 2.70 -6.52 -7.73
CA ALA A 111 1.65 -7.34 -7.16
C ALA A 111 2.17 -8.49 -6.28
N ARG A 112 3.47 -8.84 -6.41
CA ARG A 112 4.14 -9.92 -5.66
C ARG A 112 5.03 -9.43 -4.51
N ALA A 113 5.07 -8.13 -4.26
CA ALA A 113 5.82 -7.61 -3.12
C ALA A 113 5.34 -8.31 -1.85
N VAL A 114 6.27 -8.68 -0.96
CA VAL A 114 5.96 -9.27 0.34
C VAL A 114 6.32 -8.30 1.45
N ASP A 115 5.47 -8.22 2.45
CA ASP A 115 5.73 -7.47 3.67
C ASP A 115 6.50 -8.30 4.71
N ALA A 116 6.73 -7.73 5.90
CA ALA A 116 7.44 -8.40 6.98
C ALA A 116 6.74 -9.68 7.50
N ASP A 117 5.45 -9.83 7.27
CA ASP A 117 4.70 -11.03 7.62
C ASP A 117 4.70 -12.07 6.47
N GLY A 118 5.37 -11.77 5.35
CA GLY A 118 5.36 -12.58 4.14
C GLY A 118 4.07 -12.45 3.34
N GLU A 119 3.19 -11.52 3.71
CA GLU A 119 1.92 -11.33 3.04
C GLU A 119 2.09 -10.50 1.76
N THR A 120 1.44 -10.90 0.68
CA THR A 120 1.36 -10.13 -0.57
C THR A 120 0.17 -9.16 -0.54
N PRO A 121 0.10 -8.18 -1.47
CA PRO A 121 -1.10 -7.35 -1.64
C PRO A 121 -2.39 -8.16 -1.79
N LEU A 122 -2.32 -9.35 -2.43
CA LEU A 122 -3.48 -10.23 -2.56
C LEU A 122 -3.93 -10.83 -1.22
N HIS A 123 -3.00 -11.19 -0.32
CA HIS A 123 -3.35 -11.59 1.05
C HIS A 123 -4.12 -10.48 1.76
N LYS A 124 -3.63 -9.22 1.66
CA LYS A 124 -4.31 -8.07 2.27
C LYS A 124 -5.70 -7.83 1.67
N ALA A 125 -5.85 -7.94 0.35
CA ALA A 125 -7.15 -7.80 -0.32
C ALA A 125 -8.14 -8.90 0.08
N CYS A 126 -7.68 -10.15 0.19
CA CYS A 126 -8.50 -11.26 0.65
C CYS A 126 -8.90 -11.12 2.12
N ALA A 127 -7.97 -10.69 2.96
CA ALA A 127 -8.21 -10.46 4.39
C ALA A 127 -9.14 -9.26 4.66
N SER A 128 -9.08 -8.20 3.83
CA SER A 128 -10.03 -7.07 3.92
C SER A 128 -11.42 -7.41 3.40
N GLY A 129 -11.55 -8.49 2.61
CA GLY A 129 -12.82 -8.90 2.00
C GLY A 129 -13.22 -8.10 0.76
N ASP A 130 -12.31 -7.26 0.23
CA ASP A 130 -12.60 -6.44 -0.95
C ASP A 130 -12.33 -7.20 -2.25
N ALA A 131 -13.38 -7.63 -2.90
CA ALA A 131 -13.33 -8.39 -4.15
C ALA A 131 -12.78 -7.57 -5.33
N ALA A 132 -12.98 -6.26 -5.34
CA ALA A 132 -12.49 -5.41 -6.43
C ALA A 132 -10.97 -5.26 -6.37
N CYS A 133 -10.40 -5.13 -5.16
CA CYS A 133 -8.95 -5.15 -4.94
C CYS A 133 -8.37 -6.52 -5.30
N ALA A 134 -8.98 -7.63 -4.84
CA ALA A 134 -8.52 -8.97 -5.14
C ALA A 134 -8.49 -9.25 -6.64
N ARG A 135 -9.55 -8.86 -7.38
CA ARG A 135 -9.59 -8.97 -8.85
C ARG A 135 -8.51 -8.13 -9.53
N ALA A 136 -8.30 -6.89 -9.07
CA ALA A 136 -7.31 -6.00 -9.68
C ALA A 136 -5.88 -6.53 -9.50
N VAL A 137 -5.52 -7.01 -8.31
CA VAL A 137 -4.20 -7.60 -8.04
C VAL A 137 -4.03 -8.93 -8.80
N GLY A 138 -5.04 -9.80 -8.78
CA GLY A 138 -5.02 -11.08 -9.50
C GLY A 138 -4.93 -10.93 -11.02
N ALA A 139 -5.54 -9.90 -11.59
CA ALA A 139 -5.43 -9.58 -13.01
C ALA A 139 -4.03 -9.07 -13.38
N ALA A 140 -3.33 -8.41 -12.46
CA ALA A 140 -1.95 -7.96 -12.66
C ALA A 140 -0.95 -9.12 -12.56
N ASP A 141 -1.15 -10.04 -11.61
CA ASP A 141 -0.32 -11.24 -11.45
C ASP A 141 -1.10 -12.36 -10.75
N ALA A 142 -1.56 -13.35 -11.52
CA ALA A 142 -2.27 -14.51 -11.01
C ALA A 142 -1.40 -15.39 -10.09
N THR A 143 -0.07 -15.39 -10.27
CA THR A 143 0.83 -16.22 -9.47
C THR A 143 0.90 -15.77 -7.99
N ALA A 144 0.45 -14.54 -7.68
CA ALA A 144 0.34 -14.06 -6.32
C ALA A 144 -0.64 -14.91 -5.46
N ALA A 145 -1.56 -15.66 -6.10
CA ALA A 145 -2.49 -16.56 -5.41
C ALA A 145 -1.83 -17.79 -4.80
N ASN A 146 -0.66 -18.19 -5.31
CA ASN A 146 0.10 -19.35 -4.80
C ASN A 146 1.07 -18.96 -3.65
N ALA A 147 1.25 -17.66 -3.41
CA ALA A 147 2.17 -17.20 -2.37
C ALA A 147 1.71 -17.66 -0.98
N ARG A 148 2.67 -17.98 -0.12
CA ARG A 148 2.40 -18.34 1.27
C ARG A 148 3.01 -17.29 2.20
N ASP A 149 2.23 -16.86 3.17
CA ASP A 149 2.71 -16.00 4.24
C ASP A 149 3.64 -16.76 5.20
N ARG A 150 4.19 -16.09 6.22
CA ARG A 150 5.05 -16.73 7.23
C ARG A 150 4.36 -17.80 8.07
N ARG A 151 3.03 -17.85 8.06
CA ARG A 151 2.22 -18.88 8.73
C ARG A 151 1.87 -20.03 7.77
N GLY A 152 2.39 -19.99 6.54
CA GLY A 152 2.15 -20.95 5.47
C GLY A 152 0.79 -20.79 4.80
N LYS A 153 0.02 -19.75 5.10
CA LYS A 153 -1.32 -19.52 4.54
C LYS A 153 -1.26 -18.87 3.17
N THR A 154 -2.13 -19.29 2.27
CA THR A 154 -2.36 -18.67 0.98
C THR A 154 -3.39 -17.54 1.06
N PRO A 155 -3.50 -16.64 0.06
CA PRO A 155 -4.55 -15.62 0.01
C PRO A 155 -5.96 -16.19 0.14
N MET A 156 -6.22 -17.38 -0.41
CA MET A 156 -7.49 -18.07 -0.28
C MET A 156 -7.82 -18.46 1.18
N GLU A 157 -6.81 -18.90 1.93
CA GLU A 157 -6.97 -19.33 3.33
C GLU A 157 -7.14 -18.19 4.33
N VAL A 158 -6.73 -16.97 3.96
CA VAL A 158 -6.95 -15.76 4.76
C VAL A 158 -8.19 -14.97 4.33
N ALA A 159 -8.87 -15.39 3.27
CA ALA A 159 -10.04 -14.71 2.73
C ALA A 159 -11.21 -14.70 3.75
N THR A 160 -11.74 -13.51 3.99
CA THR A 160 -12.82 -13.28 4.96
C THR A 160 -14.21 -13.40 4.35
N THR A 161 -14.32 -13.23 3.03
CA THR A 161 -15.58 -13.36 2.28
C THR A 161 -15.51 -14.51 1.28
N GLU A 162 -16.68 -15.10 0.97
CA GLU A 162 -16.75 -16.16 -0.04
C GLU A 162 -16.35 -15.66 -1.43
N GLU A 163 -16.66 -14.41 -1.73
CA GLU A 163 -16.30 -13.80 -3.02
C GLU A 163 -14.78 -13.68 -3.18
N THR A 164 -14.06 -13.17 -2.18
CA THR A 164 -12.59 -13.07 -2.23
C THR A 164 -11.94 -14.45 -2.24
N ARG A 165 -12.53 -15.42 -1.53
CA ARG A 165 -12.06 -16.82 -1.55
C ARG A 165 -12.20 -17.42 -2.94
N ALA A 166 -13.36 -17.24 -3.59
CA ALA A 166 -13.60 -17.73 -4.94
C ALA A 166 -12.66 -17.11 -5.97
N ILE A 167 -12.36 -15.79 -5.83
CA ILE A 167 -11.40 -15.10 -6.69
C ILE A 167 -10.00 -15.69 -6.50
N ALA A 168 -9.52 -15.83 -5.27
CA ALA A 168 -8.20 -16.39 -4.98
C ALA A 168 -8.10 -17.86 -5.46
N ALA A 169 -9.16 -18.64 -5.31
CA ALA A 169 -9.23 -20.03 -5.81
C ALA A 169 -9.18 -20.10 -7.34
N ALA A 170 -9.87 -19.18 -8.04
CA ALA A 170 -9.85 -19.12 -9.50
C ALA A 170 -8.49 -18.69 -10.08
N LEU A 171 -7.70 -17.95 -9.30
CA LEU A 171 -6.34 -17.54 -9.66
C LEU A 171 -5.28 -18.59 -9.30
N PHE A 172 -5.63 -19.53 -8.41
CA PHE A 172 -4.69 -20.56 -7.95
C PHE A 172 -4.34 -21.48 -9.13
N VAL A 173 -3.08 -21.49 -9.51
CA VAL A 173 -2.52 -22.44 -10.47
C VAL A 173 -1.84 -23.55 -9.67
N PRO A 174 -2.39 -24.78 -9.64
CA PRO A 174 -1.69 -25.87 -8.99
C PRO A 174 -0.31 -26.03 -9.65
N GLU A 175 0.76 -26.06 -8.85
CA GLU A 175 2.07 -26.43 -9.36
C GLU A 175 1.91 -27.80 -10.02
N ALA A 176 2.21 -27.87 -11.32
CA ALA A 176 2.23 -29.14 -12.04
C ALA A 176 3.20 -30.03 -11.28
N GLY A 177 2.65 -31.11 -10.70
CA GLY A 177 3.43 -32.02 -9.85
C GLY A 177 4.74 -32.36 -10.54
N VAL A 178 5.84 -32.05 -9.86
CA VAL A 178 7.15 -32.62 -10.18
C VAL A 178 6.94 -34.11 -9.96
N GLY A 179 6.80 -34.86 -11.05
CA GLY A 179 6.64 -36.30 -11.00
C GLY A 179 7.76 -36.88 -10.17
N GLU A 180 7.40 -37.58 -9.11
CA GLU A 180 8.30 -38.52 -8.46
C GLU A 180 8.54 -39.65 -9.49
N ASP A 181 9.72 -39.63 -10.07
CA ASP A 181 10.35 -40.80 -10.71
C ASP A 181 11.45 -41.33 -9.79
#